data_8d7c74713b8c38fa3df21db1803ab98a
#
_entry.id   8d7c74713b8c38fa3df21db1803ab98a
#
_cell.length_a   1.000
_cell.length_b   1.000
_cell.length_c   1.000
_cell.angle_alpha   90.00
_cell.angle_beta   90.00
_cell.angle_gamma   90.00
#
_symmetry.space_group_name_H-M   'P 1'
#
loop_
_entity.id
_entity.type
_entity.pdbx_description
1 polymer ?
#
loop_
_entity_poly.entity_id
_entity_poly.type
_entity_poly.pdbx_seq_one_letter_code
_entity_poly.pdbx_strand_id
1 'polypeptide(L)'
;VFEEPGRRIIAEERRGSGRALPWVSLSAFAERAIRMSLEDRERAKGVPGMVFFDRGLIDAAAALEYATGKPILKSYSAARYNPLVFMTPPWPEIYVGDDDRQHGLREAVNEYERLLTAFSSLGYDIQLVPKADVSIRADFMMERLGLV
;
A
#
# COMPACT_ATOMS: atom_id res chain seq x y z
N VAL A 1 -9.20 -11.35 -2.96
CA VAL A 1 -8.08 -10.46 -2.56
C VAL A 1 -7.18 -10.20 -3.74
N PHE A 2 -6.84 -8.94 -3.97
CA PHE A 2 -5.81 -8.57 -4.94
C PHE A 2 -4.48 -8.43 -4.23
N GLU A 3 -3.48 -9.16 -4.72
CA GLU A 3 -2.14 -9.15 -4.14
C GLU A 3 -1.43 -7.82 -4.36
N GLU A 4 -0.50 -7.50 -3.47
CA GLU A 4 0.27 -6.27 -3.52
C GLU A 4 0.94 -6.07 -4.88
N PRO A 5 0.66 -4.94 -5.57
CA PRO A 5 1.28 -4.66 -6.87
C PRO A 5 2.81 -4.68 -6.84
N GLY A 6 3.41 -4.17 -5.78
CA GLY A 6 4.86 -4.12 -5.64
C GLY A 6 5.53 -5.47 -5.74
N ARG A 7 4.98 -6.48 -5.07
CA ARG A 7 5.52 -7.84 -5.13
C ARG A 7 5.44 -8.43 -6.53
N ARG A 8 4.32 -8.19 -7.22
CA ARG A 8 4.13 -8.67 -8.59
C ARG A 8 5.12 -8.02 -9.55
N ILE A 9 5.34 -6.72 -9.41
CA ILE A 9 6.29 -5.97 -10.24
C ILE A 9 7.71 -6.48 -10.00
N ILE A 10 8.11 -6.64 -8.74
CA ILE A 10 9.46 -7.15 -8.42
C ILE A 10 9.68 -8.54 -9.03
N ALA A 11 8.68 -9.43 -8.94
CA ALA A 11 8.78 -10.75 -9.55
C ALA A 11 8.94 -10.67 -11.07
N GLU A 12 8.18 -9.81 -11.75
CA GLU A 12 8.28 -9.61 -13.20
C GLU A 12 9.61 -8.99 -13.60
N GLU A 13 10.09 -7.97 -12.87
CA GLU A 13 11.33 -7.27 -13.17
C GLU A 13 12.56 -8.17 -12.95
N ARG A 14 12.52 -9.07 -11.99
CA ARG A 14 13.60 -10.05 -11.78
C ARG A 14 13.74 -11.04 -12.92
N ARG A 15 12.65 -11.28 -13.67
CA ARG A 15 12.64 -12.12 -14.87
C ARG A 15 12.90 -11.32 -16.15
N GLY A 16 12.89 -9.99 -16.07
CA GLY A 16 13.05 -9.08 -17.19
C GLY A 16 14.29 -8.19 -17.04
N SER A 17 14.15 -6.93 -17.44
CA SER A 17 15.26 -5.96 -17.46
C SER A 17 15.73 -5.50 -16.08
N GLY A 18 14.88 -5.55 -15.07
CA GLY A 18 15.16 -5.03 -13.74
C GLY A 18 15.12 -3.51 -13.63
N ARG A 19 14.75 -2.78 -14.69
CA ARG A 19 14.78 -1.31 -14.73
C ARG A 19 13.80 -0.65 -13.79
N ALA A 20 12.66 -1.29 -13.52
CA ALA A 20 11.62 -0.78 -12.64
C ALA A 20 11.63 -1.41 -11.25
N LEU A 21 12.74 -2.04 -10.84
CA LEU A 21 12.92 -2.44 -9.44
C LEU A 21 13.00 -1.19 -8.57
N PRO A 22 12.38 -1.18 -7.37
CA PRO A 22 12.30 0.05 -6.55
C PRO A 22 13.67 0.59 -6.12
N TRP A 23 14.66 -0.28 -5.96
CA TRP A 23 16.03 0.14 -5.63
C TRP A 23 16.87 0.56 -6.84
N VAL A 24 16.34 0.37 -8.06
CA VAL A 24 16.95 0.87 -9.30
C VAL A 24 16.31 2.19 -9.72
N SER A 25 14.98 2.23 -9.75
CA SER A 25 14.20 3.44 -10.05
C SER A 25 12.87 3.39 -9.33
N LEU A 26 12.76 4.13 -8.23
CA LEU A 26 11.51 4.20 -7.48
C LEU A 26 10.38 4.80 -8.31
N SER A 27 10.67 5.80 -9.14
CA SER A 27 9.66 6.43 -9.99
C SER A 27 9.11 5.44 -11.04
N ALA A 28 9.97 4.66 -11.70
CA ALA A 28 9.54 3.66 -12.66
C ALA A 28 8.73 2.55 -12.00
N PHE A 29 9.15 2.10 -10.81
CA PHE A 29 8.42 1.14 -10.01
C PHE A 29 7.02 1.66 -9.63
N ALA A 30 6.96 2.90 -9.13
CA ALA A 30 5.70 3.52 -8.72
C ALA A 30 4.75 3.74 -9.90
N GLU A 31 5.24 4.13 -11.06
CA GLU A 31 4.43 4.27 -12.28
C GLU A 31 3.81 2.94 -12.70
N ARG A 32 4.57 1.84 -12.64
CA ARG A 32 4.04 0.51 -12.90
C ARG A 32 3.00 0.09 -11.88
N ALA A 33 3.25 0.40 -10.59
CA ALA A 33 2.30 0.10 -9.52
C ALA A 33 0.98 0.86 -9.70
N ILE A 34 1.03 2.10 -10.17
CA ILE A 34 -0.17 2.88 -10.48
C ILE A 34 -0.98 2.19 -11.58
N ARG A 35 -0.34 1.84 -12.69
CA ARG A 35 -1.05 1.15 -13.80
C ARG A 35 -1.66 -0.16 -13.35
N MET A 36 -0.91 -0.97 -12.63
CA MET A 36 -1.39 -2.26 -12.13
C MET A 36 -2.56 -2.08 -11.16
N SER A 37 -2.50 -1.09 -10.28
CA SER A 37 -3.58 -0.78 -9.34
C SER A 37 -4.85 -0.31 -10.06
N LEU A 38 -4.72 0.47 -11.12
CA LEU A 38 -5.86 0.89 -11.94
C LEU A 38 -6.52 -0.30 -12.64
N GLU A 39 -5.71 -1.21 -13.17
CA GLU A 39 -6.19 -2.46 -13.78
C GLU A 39 -6.92 -3.34 -12.75
N ASP A 40 -6.35 -3.48 -11.57
CA ASP A 40 -6.96 -4.25 -10.48
C ASP A 40 -8.33 -3.67 -10.09
N ARG A 41 -8.42 -2.34 -10.01
CA ARG A 41 -9.70 -1.68 -9.72
C ARG A 41 -10.76 -1.96 -10.77
N GLU A 42 -10.38 -1.96 -12.04
CA GLU A 42 -11.31 -2.31 -13.14
C GLU A 42 -11.76 -3.76 -13.04
N ARG A 43 -10.83 -4.68 -12.78
CA ARG A 43 -11.17 -6.09 -12.58
C ARG A 43 -12.07 -6.32 -11.37
N ALA A 44 -11.87 -5.56 -10.30
CA ALA A 44 -12.67 -5.66 -9.09
C ALA A 44 -14.14 -5.31 -9.30
N LYS A 45 -14.45 -4.46 -10.28
CA LYS A 45 -15.85 -4.10 -10.61
C LYS A 45 -16.70 -5.30 -11.03
N GLY A 46 -16.08 -6.34 -11.57
CA GLY A 46 -16.78 -7.56 -11.96
C GLY A 46 -16.87 -8.61 -10.86
N VAL A 47 -16.31 -8.37 -9.69
CA VAL A 47 -16.29 -9.32 -8.57
C VAL A 47 -17.42 -8.98 -7.59
N PRO A 48 -18.35 -9.92 -7.30
CA PRO A 48 -19.41 -9.67 -6.33
C PRO A 48 -18.85 -9.67 -4.90
N GLY A 49 -19.51 -8.91 -4.02
CA GLY A 49 -19.18 -8.85 -2.61
C GLY A 49 -17.98 -7.96 -2.29
N MET A 50 -17.46 -8.14 -1.08
CA MET A 50 -16.34 -7.36 -0.58
C MET A 50 -15.03 -7.80 -1.23
N VAL A 51 -14.28 -6.82 -1.70
CA VAL A 51 -12.95 -7.05 -2.31
C VAL A 51 -11.90 -6.36 -1.46
N PHE A 52 -10.84 -7.08 -1.14
CA PHE A 52 -9.69 -6.55 -0.41
C PHE A 52 -8.52 -6.34 -1.35
N PHE A 53 -7.87 -5.20 -1.21
CA PHE A 53 -6.64 -4.88 -1.92
C PHE A 53 -5.50 -4.82 -0.90
N ASP A 54 -4.46 -5.60 -1.13
CA ASP A 54 -3.22 -5.47 -0.37
C ASP A 54 -2.39 -4.38 -1.02
N ARG A 55 -2.48 -3.17 -0.46
CA ARG A 55 -2.02 -1.92 -1.04
C ARG A 55 -2.78 -1.59 -2.34
N GLY A 56 -2.54 -0.44 -2.91
CA GLY A 56 -3.22 -0.04 -4.14
C GLY A 56 -2.75 1.29 -4.70
N LEU A 57 -3.69 1.95 -5.37
CA LEU A 57 -3.42 3.18 -6.12
C LEU A 57 -2.85 4.31 -5.26
N ILE A 58 -3.39 4.51 -4.05
CA ILE A 58 -2.95 5.60 -3.18
C ILE A 58 -1.51 5.38 -2.72
N ASP A 59 -1.16 4.15 -2.35
CA ASP A 59 0.21 3.78 -2.00
C ASP A 59 1.17 4.06 -3.15
N ALA A 60 0.80 3.66 -4.36
CA ALA A 60 1.63 3.84 -5.55
C ALA A 60 1.76 5.32 -5.93
N ALA A 61 0.67 6.08 -5.87
CA ALA A 61 0.68 7.52 -6.17
C ALA A 61 1.52 8.28 -5.13
N ALA A 62 1.40 7.93 -3.85
CA ALA A 62 2.23 8.53 -2.79
C ALA A 62 3.72 8.22 -2.99
N ALA A 63 4.05 7.01 -3.43
CA ALA A 63 5.44 6.64 -3.73
C ALA A 63 5.99 7.45 -4.90
N LEU A 64 5.19 7.66 -5.96
CA LEU A 64 5.61 8.48 -7.10
C LEU A 64 5.78 9.94 -6.71
N GLU A 65 4.87 10.47 -5.92
CA GLU A 65 4.98 11.85 -5.40
C GLU A 65 6.25 12.01 -4.57
N TYR A 66 6.57 11.06 -3.70
CA TYR A 66 7.80 11.05 -2.92
C TYR A 66 9.04 10.96 -3.81
N ALA A 67 9.03 10.12 -4.84
CA ALA A 67 10.16 9.93 -5.74
C ALA A 67 10.43 11.16 -6.64
N THR A 68 9.39 11.87 -7.04
CA THR A 68 9.50 12.98 -8.02
C THR A 68 9.34 14.37 -7.42
N GLY A 69 8.77 14.49 -6.23
CA GLY A 69 8.41 15.77 -5.63
C GLY A 69 7.21 16.46 -6.30
N LYS A 70 6.52 15.80 -7.23
CA LYS A 70 5.36 16.35 -7.95
C LYS A 70 4.06 15.96 -7.27
N PRO A 71 2.99 16.80 -7.35
CA PRO A 71 1.71 16.53 -6.69
C PRO A 71 0.88 15.47 -7.44
N ILE A 72 1.24 14.21 -7.32
CA ILE A 72 0.62 13.08 -8.05
C ILE A 72 -0.75 12.68 -7.47
N LEU A 73 -0.90 12.70 -6.15
CA LEU A 73 -2.13 12.25 -5.47
C LEU A 73 -3.40 12.95 -5.96
N LYS A 74 -3.31 14.24 -6.25
CA LYS A 74 -4.43 15.03 -6.75
C LYS A 74 -5.03 14.48 -8.03
N SER A 75 -4.18 13.95 -8.92
CA SER A 75 -4.61 13.41 -10.22
C SER A 75 -5.50 12.17 -10.06
N TYR A 76 -5.45 11.51 -8.92
CA TYR A 76 -6.20 10.28 -8.66
C TYR A 76 -7.27 10.43 -7.59
N SER A 77 -7.61 11.67 -7.20
CA SER A 77 -8.59 11.94 -6.15
C SER A 77 -10.00 11.40 -6.45
N ALA A 78 -10.36 11.28 -7.72
CA ALA A 78 -11.66 10.72 -8.13
C ALA A 78 -11.70 9.18 -8.14
N ALA A 79 -10.56 8.52 -8.08
CA ALA A 79 -10.48 7.06 -8.08
C ALA A 79 -10.58 6.54 -6.63
N ARG A 80 -11.80 6.37 -6.16
CA ARG A 80 -12.08 6.07 -4.75
C ARG A 80 -12.14 4.58 -4.46
N TYR A 81 -11.62 4.20 -3.29
CA TYR A 81 -11.85 2.89 -2.66
C TYR A 81 -12.97 3.02 -1.62
N ASN A 82 -13.25 1.96 -0.88
CA ASN A 82 -14.13 2.03 0.28
C ASN A 82 -13.60 3.11 1.24
N PRO A 83 -14.48 3.92 1.85
CA PRO A 83 -14.04 4.95 2.80
C PRO A 83 -13.19 4.43 3.96
N LEU A 84 -13.39 3.18 4.39
CA LEU A 84 -12.57 2.55 5.42
C LEU A 84 -11.27 2.03 4.84
N VAL A 85 -10.15 2.47 5.41
CA VAL A 85 -8.82 1.98 5.06
C VAL A 85 -8.16 1.42 6.30
N PHE A 86 -7.67 0.20 6.20
CA PHE A 86 -6.96 -0.46 7.29
C PHE A 86 -5.46 -0.26 7.10
N MET A 87 -4.81 0.28 8.12
CA MET A 87 -3.37 0.46 8.10
C MET A 87 -2.72 -0.36 9.22
N THR A 88 -1.62 -1.01 8.87
CA THR A 88 -0.83 -1.79 9.81
C THR A 88 0.36 -0.94 10.26
N PRO A 89 0.36 -0.47 11.52
CA PRO A 89 1.49 0.31 12.03
C PRO A 89 2.78 -0.50 12.01
N PRO A 90 3.95 0.15 11.85
CA PRO A 90 5.23 -0.53 11.97
C PRO A 90 5.33 -1.27 13.30
N TRP A 91 5.93 -2.44 13.28
CA TRP A 91 6.07 -3.29 14.47
C TRP A 91 7.56 -3.42 14.83
N PRO A 92 8.11 -2.48 15.64
CA PRO A 92 9.53 -2.43 15.93
C PRO A 92 10.09 -3.73 16.55
N GLU A 93 9.29 -4.45 17.31
CA GLU A 93 9.69 -5.65 18.01
C GLU A 93 10.15 -6.79 17.07
N ILE A 94 9.73 -6.77 15.81
CA ILE A 94 10.19 -7.74 14.81
C ILE A 94 11.45 -7.30 14.06
N TYR A 95 11.89 -6.05 14.26
CA TYR A 95 13.10 -5.49 13.66
C TYR A 95 14.24 -5.49 14.69
N VAL A 96 14.66 -6.69 15.09
CA VAL A 96 15.74 -6.85 16.07
C VAL A 96 17.05 -7.21 15.36
N GLY A 97 18.16 -6.68 15.82
CA GLY A 97 19.51 -7.06 15.41
C GLY A 97 20.30 -5.97 14.71
N ASP A 98 20.73 -6.21 13.45
CA ASP A 98 21.74 -5.42 12.77
C ASP A 98 21.30 -4.04 12.24
N ASP A 99 22.25 -3.29 11.69
CA ASP A 99 22.03 -1.93 11.17
C ASP A 99 21.09 -1.93 9.96
N ASP A 100 21.12 -2.95 9.12
CA ASP A 100 20.25 -3.07 7.95
C ASP A 100 18.78 -3.17 8.37
N ARG A 101 18.49 -3.92 9.42
CA ARG A 101 17.13 -4.04 9.96
C ARG A 101 16.66 -2.73 10.57
N GLN A 102 17.55 -2.01 11.26
CA GLN A 102 17.24 -0.69 11.81
C GLN A 102 16.98 0.33 10.70
N HIS A 103 17.74 0.28 9.62
CA HIS A 103 17.53 1.13 8.46
C HIS A 103 16.16 0.83 7.81
N GLY A 104 15.85 -0.44 7.59
CA GLY A 104 14.56 -0.87 7.06
C GLY A 104 13.38 -0.44 7.94
N LEU A 105 13.53 -0.45 9.26
CA LEU A 105 12.51 0.04 10.18
C LEU A 105 12.29 1.53 10.02
N ARG A 106 13.35 2.33 9.92
CA ARG A 106 13.22 3.80 9.71
C ARG A 106 12.49 4.10 8.41
N GLU A 107 12.82 3.40 7.34
CA GLU A 107 12.13 3.56 6.06
C GLU A 107 10.66 3.17 6.14
N ALA A 108 10.34 2.08 6.83
CA ALA A 108 8.97 1.63 7.05
C ALA A 108 8.16 2.64 7.85
N VAL A 109 8.73 3.23 8.90
CA VAL A 109 8.09 4.28 9.70
C VAL A 109 7.82 5.52 8.85
N ASN A 110 8.80 5.96 8.06
CA ASN A 110 8.66 7.13 7.20
C ASN A 110 7.58 6.91 6.13
N GLU A 111 7.56 5.75 5.50
CA GLU A 111 6.52 5.39 4.53
C GLU A 111 5.13 5.37 5.18
N TYR A 112 5.03 4.76 6.35
CA TYR A 112 3.77 4.70 7.10
C TYR A 112 3.24 6.11 7.40
N GLU A 113 4.09 7.02 7.84
CA GLU A 113 3.69 8.40 8.13
C GLU A 113 3.25 9.14 6.87
N ARG A 114 3.96 8.94 5.75
CA ARG A 114 3.55 9.50 4.45
C ARG A 114 2.17 9.00 4.03
N LEU A 115 1.91 7.72 4.21
CA LEU A 115 0.63 7.10 3.84
C LEU A 115 -0.51 7.58 4.74
N LEU A 116 -0.26 7.72 6.05
CA LEU A 116 -1.26 8.32 6.95
C LEU A 116 -1.68 9.71 6.46
N THR A 117 -0.71 10.53 6.09
CA THR A 117 -0.96 11.87 5.57
C THR A 117 -1.72 11.82 4.25
N ALA A 118 -1.31 10.94 3.33
CA ALA A 118 -1.95 10.80 2.02
C ALA A 118 -3.41 10.38 2.13
N PHE A 119 -3.69 9.33 2.89
CA PHE A 119 -5.06 8.85 3.07
C PHE A 119 -5.93 9.86 3.82
N SER A 120 -5.39 10.52 4.85
CA SER A 120 -6.10 11.56 5.59
C SER A 120 -6.45 12.74 4.68
N SER A 121 -5.53 13.18 3.84
CA SER A 121 -5.75 14.31 2.93
C SER A 121 -6.82 14.02 1.89
N LEU A 122 -7.02 12.76 1.55
CA LEU A 122 -8.05 12.31 0.61
C LEU A 122 -9.39 11.98 1.29
N GLY A 123 -9.48 12.17 2.60
CA GLY A 123 -10.74 12.01 3.35
C GLY A 123 -11.11 10.59 3.69
N TYR A 124 -10.16 9.65 3.68
CA TYR A 124 -10.42 8.28 4.11
C TYR A 124 -10.51 8.17 5.63
N ASP A 125 -11.32 7.24 6.10
CA ASP A 125 -11.42 6.87 7.52
C ASP A 125 -10.39 5.76 7.78
N ILE A 126 -9.31 6.13 8.46
CA ILE A 126 -8.19 5.22 8.73
C ILE A 126 -8.45 4.46 10.01
N GLN A 127 -8.41 3.14 9.92
CA GLN A 127 -8.51 2.23 11.05
C GLN A 127 -7.15 1.55 11.25
N LEU A 128 -6.55 1.73 12.42
CA LEU A 128 -5.26 1.13 12.74
C LEU A 128 -5.47 -0.31 13.22
N VAL A 129 -4.89 -1.26 12.49
CA VAL A 129 -4.99 -2.67 12.84
C VAL A 129 -4.09 -2.95 14.06
N PRO A 130 -4.61 -3.64 15.10
CA PRO A 130 -3.82 -3.90 16.31
C PRO A 130 -2.61 -4.80 16.03
N LYS A 131 -1.55 -4.60 16.82
CA LYS A 131 -0.35 -5.45 16.80
C LYS A 131 -0.65 -6.73 17.56
N ALA A 132 -1.24 -7.68 16.87
CA ALA A 132 -1.72 -8.93 17.44
C ALA A 132 -1.58 -10.05 16.41
N ASP A 133 -1.94 -11.27 16.77
CA ASP A 133 -1.88 -12.37 15.83
C ASP A 133 -2.90 -12.21 14.68
N VAL A 134 -2.77 -13.03 13.66
CA VAL A 134 -3.58 -12.92 12.42
C VAL A 134 -5.07 -13.03 12.71
N SER A 135 -5.46 -13.93 13.62
CA SER A 135 -6.87 -14.14 13.97
C SER A 135 -7.51 -12.88 14.56
N ILE A 136 -6.83 -12.25 15.51
CA ILE A 136 -7.31 -11.02 16.16
C ILE A 136 -7.38 -9.87 15.14
N ARG A 137 -6.38 -9.75 14.28
CA ARG A 137 -6.36 -8.71 13.25
C ARG A 137 -7.51 -8.90 12.25
N ALA A 138 -7.75 -10.13 11.82
CA ALA A 138 -8.85 -10.44 10.91
C ALA A 138 -10.21 -10.10 11.55
N ASP A 139 -10.42 -10.50 12.80
CA ASP A 139 -11.66 -10.19 13.53
C ASP A 139 -11.88 -8.70 13.65
N PHE A 140 -10.83 -7.94 13.95
CA PHE A 140 -10.90 -6.48 14.02
C PHE A 140 -11.41 -5.88 12.71
N MET A 141 -10.85 -6.30 11.58
CA MET A 141 -11.26 -5.81 10.26
C MET A 141 -12.70 -6.18 9.94
N MET A 142 -13.08 -7.43 10.19
CA MET A 142 -14.43 -7.93 9.91
C MET A 142 -15.48 -7.18 10.73
N GLU A 143 -15.21 -6.92 11.99
CA GLU A 143 -16.10 -6.14 12.85
C GLU A 143 -16.31 -4.73 12.33
N ARG A 144 -15.24 -4.05 11.94
CA ARG A 144 -15.31 -2.68 11.39
C ARG A 144 -16.08 -2.61 10.08
N LEU A 145 -16.06 -3.68 9.31
CA LEU A 145 -16.80 -3.78 8.04
C LEU A 145 -18.23 -4.25 8.21
N GLY A 146 -18.64 -4.63 9.43
CA GLY A 146 -19.98 -5.15 9.68
C GLY A 146 -20.22 -6.53 9.07
N LEU A 147 -19.17 -7.33 8.93
CA LEU A 147 -19.21 -8.67 8.33
C LEU A 147 -19.28 -9.80 9.36
N VAL A 148 -19.47 -9.46 10.62
CA VAL A 148 -19.58 -10.42 11.72
C VAL A 148 -20.93 -10.32 12.36
#